data_ea7883f1a532d66373190e9dddc73a86
#
_entry.id   ea7883f1a532d66373190e9dddc73a86
#
_cell.length_a   1.000
_cell.length_b   1.000
_cell.length_c   1.000
_cell.angle_alpha   90.00
_cell.angle_beta   90.00
_cell.angle_gamma   90.00
#
_symmetry.space_group_name_H-M   'P 1'
#
loop_
_entity.id
_entity.type
_entity.pdbx_description
1 polymer ?
#
loop_
_entity_poly.entity_id
_entity_poly.type
_entity_poly.pdbx_seq_one_letter_code
_entity_poly.pdbx_strand_id
1 'polypeptide(L)'
;MSDETLEAIRSELDTLAERLGDAAYDSLRAELRRSGKPSRSDPDLVREKLLSRARNAIARASSLVAQAERVAEPGGVEEGDESAGG
;
A
#
# COMPACT_ATOMS: atom_id res chain seq x y z
N MET A 1 -3.91 -22.53 1.07
CA MET A 1 -3.06 -21.65 0.30
C MET A 1 -1.64 -21.78 0.75
N SER A 2 -0.71 -21.83 -0.17
CA SER A 2 0.68 -22.04 0.21
C SER A 2 1.36 -20.75 0.58
N ASP A 3 2.41 -20.86 1.36
CA ASP A 3 3.19 -19.70 1.74
C ASP A 3 3.79 -19.02 0.54
N GLU A 4 4.15 -19.78 -0.46
CA GLU A 4 4.70 -19.20 -1.68
C GLU A 4 3.70 -18.30 -2.38
N THR A 5 2.43 -18.69 -2.36
CA THR A 5 1.40 -17.88 -2.98
C THR A 5 1.25 -16.56 -2.25
N LEU A 6 1.22 -16.60 -0.92
CA LEU A 6 1.10 -15.38 -0.13
C LEU A 6 2.33 -14.49 -0.30
N GLU A 7 3.49 -15.11 -0.35
CA GLU A 7 4.71 -14.36 -0.54
C GLU A 7 4.73 -13.66 -1.89
N ALA A 8 4.26 -14.33 -2.93
CA ALA A 8 4.19 -13.72 -4.25
C ALA A 8 3.21 -12.54 -4.26
N ILE A 9 2.08 -12.71 -3.61
CA ILE A 9 1.10 -11.63 -3.53
C ILE A 9 1.68 -10.43 -2.81
N ARG A 10 2.35 -10.66 -1.70
CA ARG A 10 2.96 -9.58 -0.94
C ARG A 10 4.01 -8.85 -1.76
N SER A 11 4.80 -9.61 -2.50
CA SER A 11 5.82 -9.02 -3.34
C SER A 11 5.20 -8.15 -4.43
N GLU A 12 4.11 -8.60 -5.02
CA GLU A 12 3.40 -7.81 -6.02
C GLU A 12 2.82 -6.55 -5.42
N LEU A 13 2.28 -6.64 -4.21
CA LEU A 13 1.74 -5.47 -3.54
C LEU A 13 2.84 -4.46 -3.27
N ASP A 14 4.00 -4.91 -2.83
CA ASP A 14 5.11 -4.01 -2.57
C ASP A 14 5.55 -3.31 -3.84
N THR A 15 5.60 -4.03 -4.95
CA THR A 15 5.96 -3.45 -6.24
C THR A 15 4.94 -2.41 -6.66
N LEU A 16 3.64 -2.72 -6.49
CA LEU A 16 2.60 -1.77 -6.83
C LEU A 16 2.68 -0.52 -5.98
N ALA A 17 2.99 -0.66 -4.69
CA ALA A 17 3.14 0.49 -3.83
C ALA A 17 4.27 1.39 -4.32
N GLU A 18 5.38 0.80 -4.74
CA GLU A 18 6.48 1.58 -5.27
C GLU A 18 6.08 2.32 -6.54
N ARG A 19 5.37 1.64 -7.43
CA ARG A 19 4.96 2.26 -8.67
C ARG A 19 3.97 3.39 -8.42
N LEU A 20 3.07 3.22 -7.46
CA LEU A 20 2.15 4.28 -7.11
C LEU A 20 2.88 5.47 -6.49
N GLY A 21 3.89 5.20 -5.68
CA GLY A 21 4.69 6.28 -5.13
C GLY A 21 5.41 7.07 -6.20
N ASP A 22 5.94 6.38 -7.21
CA ASP A 22 6.60 7.06 -8.31
C ASP A 22 5.62 7.89 -9.11
N ALA A 23 4.41 7.36 -9.33
CA ALA A 23 3.40 8.11 -10.07
C ALA A 23 2.96 9.35 -9.29
N ALA A 24 2.84 9.22 -7.99
CA ALA A 24 2.47 10.37 -7.15
C ALA A 24 3.55 11.44 -7.21
N TYR A 25 4.80 11.01 -7.14
CA TYR A 25 5.91 11.95 -7.22
C TYR A 25 5.95 12.66 -8.56
N ASP A 26 5.70 11.93 -9.64
CA ASP A 26 5.68 12.54 -10.97
C ASP A 26 4.57 13.58 -11.08
N SER A 27 3.40 13.30 -10.49
CA SER A 27 2.32 14.25 -10.51
C SER A 27 2.69 15.53 -9.77
N LEU A 28 3.36 15.38 -8.63
CA LEU A 28 3.78 16.53 -7.86
C LEU A 28 4.82 17.34 -8.61
N ARG A 29 5.76 16.66 -9.24
CA ARG A 29 6.78 17.36 -10.02
C ARG A 29 6.18 18.10 -11.19
N ALA A 30 5.20 17.49 -11.84
CA ALA A 30 4.55 18.15 -12.97
C ALA A 30 3.88 19.45 -12.50
N GLU A 31 3.25 19.40 -11.34
CA GLU A 31 2.61 20.59 -10.82
C GLU A 31 3.62 21.68 -10.48
N LEU A 32 4.71 21.31 -9.84
CA LEU A 32 5.73 22.28 -9.49
C LEU A 32 6.36 22.93 -10.71
N ARG A 33 6.59 22.13 -11.75
CA ARG A 33 7.17 22.67 -12.97
C ARG A 33 6.24 23.64 -13.66
N ARG A 34 4.94 23.35 -13.58
CA ARG A 34 3.97 24.15 -14.31
C ARG A 34 3.67 25.48 -13.65
N SER A 35 3.50 25.47 -12.36
CA SER A 35 3.06 26.66 -11.67
C SER A 35 4.03 27.21 -10.65
N GLY A 36 5.02 26.44 -10.25
CA GLY A 36 5.94 26.87 -9.21
C GLY A 36 5.34 26.87 -7.83
N LYS A 37 4.05 26.95 -7.72
CA LYS A 37 3.35 26.94 -6.45
C LYS A 37 2.13 26.08 -6.55
N PRO A 38 2.07 24.96 -5.87
CA PRO A 38 0.91 24.09 -5.95
C PRO A 38 -0.32 24.74 -5.34
N SER A 39 -1.44 24.51 -5.96
CA SER A 39 -2.73 24.97 -5.48
C SER A 39 -3.53 23.75 -5.05
N ARG A 40 -4.32 23.89 -4.00
CA ARG A 40 -5.12 22.79 -3.51
C ARG A 40 -6.08 22.24 -4.52
N SER A 41 -6.54 23.07 -5.42
CA SER A 41 -7.49 22.61 -6.42
C SER A 41 -6.84 22.18 -7.70
N ASP A 42 -5.52 22.20 -7.76
CA ASP A 42 -4.82 21.78 -8.97
C ASP A 42 -5.01 20.30 -9.21
N PRO A 43 -5.40 19.90 -10.43
CA PRO A 43 -5.65 18.48 -10.71
C PRO A 43 -4.46 17.57 -10.44
N ASP A 44 -3.25 18.03 -10.72
CA ASP A 44 -2.08 17.20 -10.48
C ASP A 44 -1.83 17.01 -8.98
N LEU A 45 -2.09 18.02 -8.19
CA LEU A 45 -1.93 17.89 -6.76
C LEU A 45 -3.01 16.99 -6.17
N VAL A 46 -4.24 17.10 -6.66
CA VAL A 46 -5.31 16.20 -6.23
C VAL A 46 -4.96 14.76 -6.60
N ARG A 47 -4.45 14.58 -7.80
CA ARG A 47 -4.05 13.25 -8.24
C ARG A 47 -2.94 12.70 -7.36
N GLU A 48 -1.94 13.53 -7.04
CA GLU A 48 -0.84 13.09 -6.19
C GLU A 48 -1.36 12.60 -4.84
N LYS A 49 -2.31 13.32 -4.26
CA LYS A 49 -2.85 12.92 -2.97
C LYS A 49 -3.59 11.61 -3.05
N LEU A 50 -4.37 11.42 -4.11
CA LEU A 50 -5.10 10.17 -4.28
C LEU A 50 -4.15 9.00 -4.49
N LEU A 51 -3.09 9.22 -5.27
CA LEU A 51 -2.12 8.16 -5.52
C LEU A 51 -1.34 7.82 -4.25
N SER A 52 -1.02 8.83 -3.46
CA SER A 52 -0.34 8.58 -2.18
C SER A 52 -1.22 7.78 -1.24
N ARG A 53 -2.50 8.07 -1.22
CA ARG A 53 -3.43 7.30 -0.38
C ARG A 53 -3.55 5.88 -0.88
N ALA A 54 -3.58 5.70 -2.21
CA ALA A 54 -3.62 4.35 -2.77
C ALA A 54 -2.36 3.58 -2.41
N ARG A 55 -1.20 4.24 -2.49
CA ARG A 55 0.04 3.60 -2.10
C ARG A 55 0.01 3.14 -0.65
N ASN A 56 -0.51 4.00 0.22
CA ASN A 56 -0.58 3.66 1.64
C ASN A 56 -1.54 2.49 1.87
N ALA A 57 -2.64 2.45 1.12
CA ALA A 57 -3.58 1.34 1.23
C ALA A 57 -2.95 0.03 0.77
N ILE A 58 -2.18 0.08 -0.31
CA ILE A 58 -1.49 -1.11 -0.81
C ILE A 58 -0.43 -1.56 0.20
N ALA A 59 0.30 -0.62 0.77
CA ALA A 59 1.31 -0.97 1.77
C ALA A 59 0.67 -1.63 2.99
N ARG A 60 -0.51 -1.16 3.37
CA ARG A 60 -1.23 -1.77 4.48
C ARG A 60 -1.67 -3.18 4.10
N ALA A 61 -2.14 -3.37 2.87
CA ALA A 61 -2.54 -4.69 2.42
C ALA A 61 -1.35 -5.64 2.45
N SER A 62 -0.18 -5.17 2.00
CA SER A 62 1.02 -5.99 2.04
C SER A 62 1.35 -6.41 3.48
N SER A 63 1.21 -5.49 4.41
CA SER A 63 1.45 -5.79 5.82
C SER A 63 0.49 -6.84 6.34
N LEU A 64 -0.78 -6.76 5.93
CA LEU A 64 -1.77 -7.74 6.35
C LEU A 64 -1.46 -9.11 5.77
N VAL A 65 -1.01 -9.16 4.52
CA VAL A 65 -0.64 -10.44 3.92
C VAL A 65 0.57 -11.03 4.65
N ALA A 66 1.52 -10.19 5.04
CA ALA A 66 2.66 -10.68 5.81
C ALA A 66 2.21 -11.28 7.13
N GLN A 67 1.21 -10.67 7.77
CA GLN A 67 0.66 -11.23 8.98
C GLN A 67 -0.01 -12.56 8.72
N ALA A 68 -0.72 -12.67 7.62
CA ALA A 68 -1.37 -13.93 7.27
C ALA A 68 -0.34 -15.03 7.05
N GLU A 69 0.80 -14.68 6.48
CA GLU A 69 1.87 -15.67 6.30
C GLU A 69 2.30 -16.25 7.64
N ARG A 70 2.41 -15.42 8.65
CA ARG A 70 2.83 -15.88 9.97
C ARG A 70 1.79 -16.72 10.65
N VAL A 71 0.52 -16.45 10.39
CA VAL A 71 -0.56 -17.17 11.02
C VAL A 71 -0.84 -18.51 10.33
N ALA A 72 -0.32 -18.69 9.14
CA ALA A 72 -0.56 -19.92 8.40
C ALA A 72 0.00 -21.14 9.08
N GLU A 73 0.85 -20.99 10.07
CA GLU A 73 1.39 -22.11 10.78
C GLU A 73 0.36 -22.78 11.63
N PRO A 74 0.20 -24.08 11.49
CA PRO A 74 -0.77 -24.81 12.31
C PRO A 74 -0.39 -24.69 13.76
N GLY A 75 -1.35 -24.52 14.59
CA GLY A 75 -1.10 -24.48 16.00
C GLY A 75 -0.77 -23.11 16.52
N GLY A 76 -0.45 -22.19 15.67
CA GLY A 76 -0.16 -20.86 16.13
C GLY A 76 -1.35 -19.95 16.11
N VAL A 77 -2.46 -20.52 15.79
CA VAL A 77 -3.55 -19.70 15.49
C VAL A 77 -4.36 -19.27 16.61
N GLU A 78 -4.47 -20.06 17.46
CA GLU A 78 -5.37 -19.82 18.35
C GLU A 78 -5.31 -18.70 19.05
N GLU A 79 -5.30 -18.31 19.31
CA GLU A 79 -5.44 -17.35 19.96
C GLU A 79 -5.95 -16.30 19.60
N GLY A 80 -6.23 -16.21 19.58
CA GLY A 80 -6.70 -15.48 19.24
C GLY A 80 -7.30 -14.67 19.04
N ASP A 81 -7.25 -14.97 18.98
CA ASP A 81 -7.68 -14.46 18.61
C ASP A 81 -8.45 -13.72 18.75
N GLU A 82 -8.58 -14.00 19.01
CA GLU A 82 -9.21 -13.52 19.06
C GLU A 82 -9.53 -12.64 19.40
N SER A 83 -9.19 -12.83 19.71
CA SER A 83 -9.44 -12.12 19.97
C SER A 83 -9.75 -11.15 19.72
N ALA A 84 -9.60 -11.19 19.56
CA ALA A 84 -9.88 -10.44 19.23
C ALA A 84 -10.64 -9.85 18.95
N GLY A 85 -10.81 -10.03 19.01
CA GLY A 85 -11.52 -9.75 18.58
C GLY A 85 -11.87 -9.09 18.82
N GLY A 86 -11.64 -9.40 19.19
CA GLY A 86 -11.91 -9.24 19.20
C GLY A 86 -11.76 -8.86 19.11
#